data_08847659d3ea91d38a41fa0433577b49
#
_entry.id   08847659d3ea91d38a41fa0433577b49
#
_cell.length_a   1.000
_cell.length_b   1.000
_cell.length_c   1.000
_cell.angle_alpha   90.00
_cell.angle_beta   90.00
_cell.angle_gamma   90.00
#
_symmetry.space_group_name_H-M   'P 1'
#
loop_
_entity.id
_entity.type
_entity.pdbx_description
1 polymer ?
#
loop_
_entity_poly.entity_id
_entity_poly.type
_entity_poly.pdbx_seq_one_letter_code
_entity_poly.pdbx_strand_id
1 'polypeptide(L)'
;MKCSRLRNRDRYLEEAMVFRDTDLIKVITGVRRCGKSSLLDLIRMTIESEGVAGRGFVSVNLESKGTGIKTEDQLYDYVRGCLSDKGRTYVFIDEPQRIEGWQDAVNAMRVDFDCDIYLTGSNAYLLSSELATYLSGRYVEVKMLPLSFSEFADFCGIEFVSGSSVALTPEGDPVLFDDMLTRYLEYGGMPAIASLSTTQAQHSAYMSGVYEAIAVRDIVNRERGKGKSAVTDPYLLRHVAVFLADNIGNECSSNRIAGALTSAGSKTTNKTVSSYVDALEEAFLFYRATRYDLHGKALLKTNPKEYIVDTGFRTWMAGYRVTDTGRLFENAVYLQLLYEGWSVHVGKLYGKEVDFVATKDGRVLYVQATDEMFASETREREIASLKSIRDNHEKIVVVRQGSYDTDIDGIRILSARDFFL
;
A
#
# COMPACT_ATOMS: atom_id res chain seq x y z
N MET A 1 21.04 -1.91 -20.80
CA MET A 1 19.78 -1.74 -21.56
C MET A 1 18.77 -2.73 -21.05
N LYS A 2 17.87 -2.34 -20.13
CA LYS A 2 16.68 -3.09 -19.77
C LYS A 2 15.51 -2.10 -19.92
N CYS A 3 15.10 -1.90 -21.17
CA CYS A 3 13.84 -1.25 -21.46
C CYS A 3 12.74 -2.32 -21.33
N SER A 4 12.49 -2.82 -20.09
CA SER A 4 11.18 -3.35 -19.78
C SER A 4 10.25 -2.17 -19.96
N ARG A 5 9.23 -2.29 -20.81
CA ARG A 5 8.23 -1.24 -21.03
C ARG A 5 7.71 -0.83 -19.67
N LEU A 6 8.09 0.38 -19.20
CA LEU A 6 7.46 0.98 -18.04
C LEU A 6 5.98 1.07 -18.34
N ARG A 7 5.15 0.56 -17.45
CA ARG A 7 3.70 0.69 -17.55
C ARG A 7 3.27 1.86 -16.70
N ASN A 8 2.33 2.62 -17.18
CA ASN A 8 1.80 3.77 -16.48
C ASN A 8 1.07 3.34 -15.20
N ARG A 9 1.20 4.17 -14.19
CA ARG A 9 0.39 4.16 -12.99
C ARG A 9 -0.17 5.58 -12.86
N ASP A 10 -1.12 5.88 -13.74
CA ASP A 10 -1.57 7.23 -14.04
C ASP A 10 -1.99 8.01 -12.79
N ARG A 11 -2.71 7.38 -11.88
CA ARG A 11 -3.11 8.01 -10.63
C ARG A 11 -1.94 8.56 -9.83
N TYR A 12 -0.89 7.74 -9.58
CA TYR A 12 0.26 8.18 -8.80
C TYR A 12 1.13 9.18 -9.55
N LEU A 13 1.20 9.04 -10.87
CA LEU A 13 1.85 10.01 -11.73
C LEU A 13 1.16 11.37 -11.63
N GLU A 14 -0.17 11.42 -11.78
CA GLU A 14 -0.96 12.63 -11.64
C GLU A 14 -0.81 13.26 -10.25
N GLU A 15 -0.91 12.44 -9.19
CA GLU A 15 -0.75 12.89 -7.81
C GLU A 15 0.62 13.55 -7.56
N ALA A 16 1.71 12.97 -8.09
CA ALA A 16 3.04 13.54 -8.00
C ALA A 16 3.18 14.83 -8.85
N MET A 17 2.58 14.85 -10.04
CA MET A 17 2.67 15.97 -10.99
C MET A 17 1.87 17.21 -10.56
N VAL A 18 0.83 17.07 -9.73
CA VAL A 18 0.11 18.22 -9.12
C VAL A 18 1.05 19.16 -8.37
N PHE A 19 2.10 18.61 -7.75
CA PHE A 19 3.08 19.37 -6.96
C PHE A 19 4.37 19.71 -7.72
N ARG A 20 4.40 19.45 -9.02
CA ARG A 20 5.55 19.81 -9.87
C ARG A 20 5.81 21.31 -9.85
N ASP A 21 7.06 21.68 -9.93
CA ASP A 21 7.54 23.07 -9.96
C ASP A 21 7.19 23.87 -8.68
N THR A 22 6.80 23.18 -7.59
CA THR A 22 6.63 23.77 -6.27
C THR A 22 7.91 23.65 -5.43
N ASP A 23 7.95 24.33 -4.28
CA ASP A 23 9.03 24.20 -3.28
C ASP A 23 8.90 22.96 -2.39
N LEU A 24 7.86 22.15 -2.60
CA LEU A 24 7.62 20.95 -1.83
C LEU A 24 8.41 19.76 -2.38
N ILE A 25 9.05 19.01 -1.50
CA ILE A 25 9.71 17.74 -1.83
C ILE A 25 8.62 16.67 -2.02
N LYS A 26 8.66 15.92 -3.13
CA LYS A 26 7.74 14.81 -3.40
C LYS A 26 8.36 13.53 -2.91
N VAL A 27 7.72 12.86 -1.96
CA VAL A 27 8.23 11.64 -1.34
C VAL A 27 7.31 10.48 -1.70
N ILE A 28 7.78 9.58 -2.54
CA ILE A 28 7.06 8.37 -2.96
C ILE A 28 7.36 7.27 -1.95
N THR A 29 6.36 6.88 -1.16
CA THR A 29 6.48 5.83 -0.16
C THR A 29 5.69 4.57 -0.55
N GLY A 30 5.95 3.46 0.12
CA GLY A 30 5.22 2.21 -0.07
C GLY A 30 6.09 0.97 0.11
N VAL A 31 5.45 -0.17 0.15
CA VAL A 31 6.12 -1.46 0.37
C VAL A 31 7.23 -1.71 -0.66
N ARG A 32 8.23 -2.48 -0.27
CA ARG A 32 9.32 -2.85 -1.15
C ARG A 32 8.81 -3.55 -2.40
N ARG A 33 9.33 -3.18 -3.59
CA ARG A 33 8.97 -3.71 -4.93
C ARG A 33 7.55 -3.40 -5.43
N CYS A 34 6.82 -2.47 -4.84
CA CYS A 34 5.53 -2.02 -5.37
C CYS A 34 5.65 -1.12 -6.62
N GLY A 35 6.87 -0.71 -7.03
CA GLY A 35 7.10 0.05 -8.26
C GLY A 35 7.55 1.50 -8.09
N LYS A 36 7.96 1.93 -6.88
CA LYS A 36 8.38 3.32 -6.58
C LYS A 36 9.46 3.86 -7.52
N SER A 37 10.55 3.11 -7.71
CA SER A 37 11.64 3.51 -8.62
C SER A 37 11.15 3.63 -10.07
N SER A 38 10.22 2.76 -10.50
CA SER A 38 9.59 2.85 -11.82
C SER A 38 8.70 4.09 -11.95
N LEU A 39 7.98 4.47 -10.90
CA LEU A 39 7.21 5.72 -10.89
C LEU A 39 8.14 6.94 -10.95
N LEU A 40 9.27 6.90 -10.25
CA LEU A 40 10.29 7.96 -10.32
C LEU A 40 10.79 8.15 -11.75
N ASP A 41 11.08 7.04 -12.45
CA ASP A 41 11.47 7.06 -13.86
C ASP A 41 10.35 7.56 -14.78
N LEU A 42 9.08 7.19 -14.53
CA LEU A 42 7.93 7.67 -15.28
C LEU A 42 7.76 9.19 -15.14
N ILE A 43 7.85 9.72 -13.92
CA ILE A 43 7.78 11.18 -13.66
C ILE A 43 8.88 11.88 -14.45
N ARG A 44 10.13 11.39 -14.37
CA ARG A 44 11.25 11.94 -15.12
C ARG A 44 10.99 11.95 -16.62
N MET A 45 10.59 10.81 -17.19
CA MET A 45 10.32 10.69 -18.63
C MET A 45 9.17 11.60 -19.08
N THR A 46 8.13 11.75 -18.27
CA THR A 46 6.99 12.66 -18.55
C THR A 46 7.48 14.09 -18.63
N ILE A 47 8.29 14.56 -17.66
CA ILE A 47 8.84 15.92 -17.66
C ILE A 47 9.83 16.13 -18.81
N GLU A 48 10.70 15.14 -19.10
CA GLU A 48 11.62 15.17 -20.24
C GLU A 48 10.90 15.27 -21.57
N SER A 49 9.77 14.57 -21.74
CA SER A 49 9.00 14.54 -22.99
C SER A 49 8.36 15.88 -23.37
N GLU A 50 8.18 16.79 -22.40
CA GLU A 50 7.69 18.14 -22.65
C GLU A 50 8.68 19.02 -23.40
N GLY A 51 9.96 18.63 -23.46
CA GLY A 51 10.96 19.29 -24.29
C GLY A 51 11.27 20.75 -23.92
N VAL A 52 11.03 21.17 -22.66
CA VAL A 52 11.28 22.55 -22.22
C VAL A 52 12.78 22.79 -22.15
N ALA A 53 13.28 23.73 -22.96
CA ALA A 53 14.70 24.05 -23.01
C ALA A 53 15.22 24.59 -21.67
N GLY A 54 16.44 24.20 -21.32
CA GLY A 54 17.14 24.67 -20.11
C GLY A 54 16.86 23.88 -18.83
N ARG A 55 15.93 22.92 -18.83
CA ARG A 55 15.72 22.02 -17.67
C ARG A 55 16.90 21.07 -17.50
N GLY A 56 17.35 20.90 -16.25
CA GLY A 56 18.33 19.88 -15.86
C GLY A 56 17.65 18.65 -15.26
N PHE A 57 18.28 17.49 -15.38
CA PHE A 57 17.80 16.23 -14.80
C PHE A 57 18.94 15.51 -14.10
N VAL A 58 18.78 15.25 -12.80
CA VAL A 58 19.73 14.51 -11.98
C VAL A 58 19.03 13.30 -11.39
N SER A 59 19.53 12.09 -11.67
CA SER A 59 18.98 10.86 -11.10
C SER A 59 20.07 10.11 -10.34
N VAL A 60 19.80 9.81 -9.07
CA VAL A 60 20.73 9.12 -8.17
C VAL A 60 20.03 7.93 -7.56
N ASN A 61 20.52 6.72 -7.82
CA ASN A 61 20.08 5.51 -7.13
C ASN A 61 21.12 5.10 -6.10
N LEU A 62 20.82 5.28 -4.81
CA LEU A 62 21.74 5.01 -3.72
C LEU A 62 21.84 3.51 -3.34
N GLU A 63 21.06 2.62 -3.97
CA GLU A 63 21.32 1.18 -3.96
C GLU A 63 22.49 0.79 -4.88
N SER A 64 22.81 1.62 -5.86
CA SER A 64 23.88 1.34 -6.81
C SER A 64 25.25 1.69 -6.24
N LYS A 65 26.17 0.72 -6.25
CA LYS A 65 27.59 0.97 -5.91
C LYS A 65 28.29 1.89 -6.91
N GLY A 66 27.75 2.00 -8.13
CA GLY A 66 28.34 2.79 -9.21
C GLY A 66 28.31 4.31 -8.98
N THR A 67 27.48 4.80 -8.08
CA THR A 67 27.41 6.23 -7.75
C THR A 67 28.62 6.71 -6.95
N GLY A 68 29.23 5.83 -6.15
CA GLY A 68 30.35 6.17 -5.25
C GLY A 68 29.96 7.08 -4.07
N ILE A 69 28.71 7.53 -3.98
CA ILE A 69 28.20 8.45 -2.96
C ILE A 69 27.97 7.67 -1.66
N LYS A 70 28.55 8.16 -0.55
CA LYS A 70 28.49 7.50 0.77
C LYS A 70 28.13 8.46 1.90
N THR A 71 28.25 9.77 1.70
CA THR A 71 27.99 10.79 2.70
C THR A 71 27.01 11.82 2.15
N GLU A 72 26.39 12.59 3.06
CA GLU A 72 25.49 13.69 2.73
C GLU A 72 26.18 14.78 1.91
N ASP A 73 27.44 15.14 2.26
CA ASP A 73 28.22 16.12 1.51
C ASP A 73 28.48 15.67 0.07
N GLN A 74 28.81 14.39 -0.11
CA GLN A 74 29.02 13.82 -1.45
C GLN A 74 27.74 13.84 -2.28
N LEU A 75 26.58 13.60 -1.65
CA LEU A 75 25.28 13.69 -2.32
C LEU A 75 24.98 15.14 -2.75
N TYR A 76 25.18 16.08 -1.85
CA TYR A 76 25.00 17.51 -2.11
C TYR A 76 25.92 17.98 -3.25
N ASP A 77 27.22 17.68 -3.15
CA ASP A 77 28.22 18.08 -4.15
C ASP A 77 27.97 17.46 -5.51
N TYR A 78 27.52 16.20 -5.55
CA TYR A 78 27.15 15.52 -6.79
C TYR A 78 26.00 16.25 -7.49
N VAL A 79 24.92 16.56 -6.76
CA VAL A 79 23.77 17.29 -7.32
C VAL A 79 24.19 18.69 -7.76
N ARG A 80 24.97 19.40 -6.94
CA ARG A 80 25.52 20.73 -7.29
C ARG A 80 26.30 20.73 -8.59
N GLY A 81 27.13 19.70 -8.82
CA GLY A 81 27.91 19.55 -10.05
C GLY A 81 27.10 19.24 -11.30
N CYS A 82 25.81 18.85 -11.12
CA CYS A 82 24.91 18.48 -12.22
C CYS A 82 23.79 19.51 -12.46
N LEU A 83 23.81 20.64 -11.78
CA LEU A 83 22.77 21.69 -11.93
C LEU A 83 22.79 22.28 -13.35
N SER A 84 21.60 22.65 -13.83
CA SER A 84 21.46 23.37 -15.08
C SER A 84 21.78 24.85 -14.93
N ASP A 85 22.64 25.39 -15.79
CA ASP A 85 22.93 26.83 -15.84
C ASP A 85 21.78 27.65 -16.46
N LYS A 86 20.77 27.02 -17.04
CA LYS A 86 19.75 27.68 -17.88
C LYS A 86 18.33 27.55 -17.36
N GLY A 87 18.11 26.87 -16.23
CA GLY A 87 16.78 26.68 -15.69
C GLY A 87 16.71 25.67 -14.54
N ARG A 88 15.50 25.40 -14.11
CA ARG A 88 15.22 24.53 -12.97
C ARG A 88 15.74 23.10 -13.19
N THR A 89 16.35 22.51 -12.16
CA THR A 89 16.85 21.13 -12.19
C THR A 89 15.91 20.22 -11.43
N TYR A 90 15.48 19.12 -12.06
CA TYR A 90 14.70 18.05 -11.45
C TYR A 90 15.64 17.00 -10.88
N VAL A 91 15.52 16.78 -9.57
CA VAL A 91 16.40 15.89 -8.81
C VAL A 91 15.61 14.67 -8.33
N PHE A 92 16.03 13.49 -8.76
CA PHE A 92 15.40 12.21 -8.44
C PHE A 92 16.36 11.37 -7.61
N ILE A 93 16.04 11.10 -6.36
CA ILE A 93 16.88 10.32 -5.44
C ILE A 93 16.11 9.08 -4.98
N ASP A 94 16.62 7.91 -5.37
CA ASP A 94 16.07 6.62 -5.00
C ASP A 94 16.77 6.08 -3.74
N GLU A 95 15.99 5.76 -2.69
CA GLU A 95 16.42 5.20 -1.40
C GLU A 95 17.43 6.09 -0.62
N PRO A 96 17.14 7.41 -0.38
CA PRO A 96 18.06 8.35 0.28
C PRO A 96 18.48 7.90 1.69
N GLN A 97 17.65 7.16 2.41
CA GLN A 97 17.92 6.65 3.77
C GLN A 97 19.14 5.72 3.87
N ARG A 98 19.79 5.43 2.77
CA ARG A 98 21.06 4.71 2.75
C ARG A 98 22.25 5.56 3.16
N ILE A 99 22.07 6.86 3.20
CA ILE A 99 23.09 7.83 3.60
C ILE A 99 22.65 8.43 4.94
N GLU A 100 23.51 8.40 5.94
CA GLU A 100 23.30 9.12 7.19
C GLU A 100 23.33 10.62 6.92
N GLY A 101 22.41 11.38 7.52
CA GLY A 101 22.33 12.84 7.32
C GLY A 101 21.70 13.28 5.99
N TRP A 102 21.17 12.34 5.17
CA TRP A 102 20.59 12.68 3.87
C TRP A 102 19.53 13.78 3.91
N GLN A 103 18.82 13.94 5.04
CA GLN A 103 17.81 14.97 5.25
C GLN A 103 18.40 16.39 5.19
N ASP A 104 19.60 16.56 5.77
CA ASP A 104 20.29 17.83 5.78
C ASP A 104 20.75 18.19 4.36
N ALA A 105 21.31 17.21 3.61
CA ALA A 105 21.66 17.41 2.21
C ALA A 105 20.45 17.80 1.35
N VAL A 106 19.31 17.09 1.50
CA VAL A 106 18.09 17.38 0.72
C VAL A 106 17.51 18.75 1.07
N ASN A 107 17.50 19.12 2.37
CA ASN A 107 17.04 20.44 2.77
C ASN A 107 17.99 21.56 2.28
N ALA A 108 19.30 21.35 2.31
CA ALA A 108 20.27 22.29 1.75
C ALA A 108 20.06 22.47 0.24
N MET A 109 19.91 21.38 -0.53
CA MET A 109 19.60 21.46 -1.96
C MET A 109 18.35 22.30 -2.24
N ARG A 110 17.27 22.08 -1.47
CA ARG A 110 16.02 22.84 -1.60
C ARG A 110 16.20 24.34 -1.34
N VAL A 111 17.09 24.70 -0.42
CA VAL A 111 17.35 26.12 -0.05
C VAL A 111 18.30 26.79 -1.03
N ASP A 112 19.34 26.08 -1.45
CA ASP A 112 20.48 26.67 -2.17
C ASP A 112 20.31 26.62 -3.69
N PHE A 113 19.45 25.72 -4.22
CA PHE A 113 19.33 25.46 -5.66
C PHE A 113 17.91 25.72 -6.18
N ASP A 114 17.78 26.19 -7.40
CA ASP A 114 16.52 26.16 -8.13
C ASP A 114 16.27 24.74 -8.63
N CYS A 115 15.73 23.90 -7.74
CA CYS A 115 15.48 22.51 -8.03
C CYS A 115 14.08 22.04 -7.61
N ASP A 116 13.67 20.94 -8.20
CA ASP A 116 12.42 20.21 -7.89
C ASP A 116 12.78 18.78 -7.51
N ILE A 117 12.51 18.40 -6.24
CA ILE A 117 13.07 17.19 -5.63
C ILE A 117 12.01 16.10 -5.49
N TYR A 118 12.35 14.90 -5.97
CA TYR A 118 11.57 13.67 -5.89
C TYR A 118 12.39 12.57 -5.19
N LEU A 119 11.83 11.98 -4.15
CA LEU A 119 12.48 10.95 -3.33
C LEU A 119 11.63 9.69 -3.31
N THR A 120 12.26 8.52 -3.11
CA THR A 120 11.55 7.29 -2.79
C THR A 120 11.93 6.78 -1.41
N GLY A 121 11.02 5.99 -0.81
CA GLY A 121 11.31 5.29 0.44
C GLY A 121 10.47 4.03 0.64
N SER A 122 11.12 2.95 1.05
CA SER A 122 10.47 1.66 1.32
C SER A 122 9.95 1.53 2.75
N ASN A 123 9.96 2.63 3.54
CA ASN A 123 9.59 2.60 4.94
C ASN A 123 8.94 3.93 5.37
N ALA A 124 7.86 3.85 6.15
CA ALA A 124 7.16 5.01 6.73
C ALA A 124 8.04 5.82 7.70
N TYR A 125 9.09 5.19 8.25
CA TYR A 125 10.07 5.87 9.09
C TYR A 125 10.75 7.04 8.38
N LEU A 126 10.90 6.97 7.07
CA LEU A 126 11.38 8.08 6.26
C LEU A 126 10.58 9.37 6.52
N LEU A 127 9.30 9.23 6.88
CA LEU A 127 8.38 10.35 7.14
C LEU A 127 8.10 10.60 8.64
N SER A 128 8.33 9.61 9.53
CA SER A 128 7.72 9.64 10.87
C SER A 128 8.54 10.29 11.97
N SER A 129 9.87 10.36 11.90
CA SER A 129 10.67 10.88 13.03
C SER A 129 11.68 11.97 12.67
N GLU A 130 12.42 11.80 11.58
CA GLU A 130 13.47 12.73 11.22
C GLU A 130 12.98 13.74 10.17
N LEU A 131 12.25 13.28 9.14
CA LEU A 131 11.64 14.19 8.17
C LEU A 131 10.55 15.06 8.79
N ALA A 132 9.71 14.52 9.67
CA ALA A 132 8.68 15.30 10.34
C ALA A 132 9.27 16.46 11.16
N THR A 133 10.49 16.32 11.66
CA THR A 133 11.16 17.37 12.44
C THR A 133 11.90 18.37 11.55
N TYR A 134 12.67 17.87 10.56
CA TYR A 134 13.53 18.73 9.72
C TYR A 134 12.80 19.31 8.50
N LEU A 135 11.86 18.58 7.91
CA LEU A 135 11.14 18.97 6.69
C LEU A 135 9.63 19.16 6.91
N SER A 136 9.20 19.38 8.16
CA SER A 136 7.78 19.58 8.49
C SER A 136 7.16 20.70 7.63
N GLY A 137 6.06 20.37 6.93
CA GLY A 137 5.37 21.31 6.02
C GLY A 137 6.09 21.58 4.71
N ARG A 138 7.19 20.87 4.39
CA ARG A 138 8.03 21.09 3.20
C ARG A 138 8.03 19.91 2.25
N TYR A 139 7.22 18.87 2.49
CA TYR A 139 7.08 17.72 1.61
C TYR A 139 5.62 17.30 1.45
N VAL A 140 5.36 16.59 0.40
CA VAL A 140 4.11 15.86 0.15
C VAL A 140 4.42 14.39 -0.05
N GLU A 141 3.55 13.53 0.49
CA GLU A 141 3.68 12.08 0.37
C GLU A 141 2.78 11.56 -0.75
N VAL A 142 3.35 10.78 -1.66
CA VAL A 142 2.62 9.94 -2.61
C VAL A 142 2.72 8.49 -2.12
N LYS A 143 1.66 8.01 -1.47
CA LYS A 143 1.64 6.68 -0.85
C LYS A 143 1.25 5.59 -1.85
N MET A 144 2.24 4.86 -2.34
CA MET A 144 2.10 3.88 -3.39
C MET A 144 1.81 2.47 -2.85
N LEU A 145 0.68 1.91 -3.25
CA LEU A 145 0.31 0.52 -2.97
C LEU A 145 0.80 -0.41 -4.10
N PRO A 146 0.81 -1.75 -3.91
CA PRO A 146 0.81 -2.70 -5.00
C PRO A 146 -0.28 -2.38 -6.01
N LEU A 147 -0.33 -3.08 -7.14
CA LEU A 147 -1.32 -2.82 -8.18
C LEU A 147 -2.75 -2.96 -7.62
N SER A 148 -3.63 -2.03 -7.94
CA SER A 148 -5.08 -2.23 -7.80
C SER A 148 -5.53 -3.36 -8.74
N PHE A 149 -6.76 -3.86 -8.59
CA PHE A 149 -7.25 -4.89 -9.50
C PHE A 149 -7.25 -4.43 -10.96
N SER A 150 -7.70 -3.20 -11.22
CA SER A 150 -7.70 -2.63 -12.58
C SER A 150 -6.28 -2.53 -13.15
N GLU A 151 -5.33 -2.00 -12.39
CA GLU A 151 -3.92 -1.95 -12.79
C GLU A 151 -3.33 -3.35 -12.99
N PHE A 152 -3.70 -4.34 -12.13
CA PHE A 152 -3.26 -5.71 -12.26
C PHE A 152 -3.74 -6.34 -13.58
N ALA A 153 -5.01 -6.15 -13.93
CA ALA A 153 -5.57 -6.60 -15.21
C ALA A 153 -4.82 -5.97 -16.39
N ASP A 154 -4.62 -4.64 -16.36
CA ASP A 154 -3.84 -3.93 -17.39
C ASP A 154 -2.41 -4.47 -17.50
N PHE A 155 -1.73 -4.71 -16.37
CA PHE A 155 -0.38 -5.29 -16.36
C PHE A 155 -0.34 -6.72 -16.91
N CYS A 156 -1.44 -7.46 -16.85
CA CYS A 156 -1.61 -8.75 -17.53
C CYS A 156 -1.96 -8.59 -19.02
N GLY A 157 -2.20 -7.36 -19.50
CA GLY A 157 -2.64 -7.08 -20.88
C GLY A 157 -4.12 -7.36 -21.09
N ILE A 158 -4.93 -7.33 -20.01
CA ILE A 158 -6.36 -7.62 -20.02
C ILE A 158 -7.12 -6.33 -19.75
N GLU A 159 -8.00 -5.95 -20.67
CA GLU A 159 -8.86 -4.77 -20.56
C GLU A 159 -10.32 -5.21 -20.52
N PHE A 160 -10.99 -4.93 -19.40
CA PHE A 160 -12.42 -5.17 -19.25
C PHE A 160 -13.22 -3.96 -19.80
N VAL A 161 -14.00 -4.20 -20.87
CA VAL A 161 -14.88 -3.19 -21.42
C VAL A 161 -16.07 -2.95 -20.47
N SER A 162 -16.48 -1.71 -20.33
CA SER A 162 -17.64 -1.33 -19.51
C SER A 162 -18.88 -2.19 -19.88
N GLY A 163 -19.51 -2.77 -18.86
CA GLY A 163 -20.70 -3.65 -19.04
C GLY A 163 -20.39 -5.10 -19.39
N SER A 164 -19.13 -5.50 -19.69
CA SER A 164 -18.77 -6.89 -19.98
C SER A 164 -18.04 -7.55 -18.80
N SER A 165 -18.46 -8.77 -18.43
CA SER A 165 -17.72 -9.61 -17.47
C SER A 165 -16.67 -10.50 -18.16
N VAL A 166 -16.48 -10.35 -19.47
CA VAL A 166 -15.51 -11.09 -20.27
C VAL A 166 -14.57 -10.11 -20.95
N ALA A 167 -13.29 -10.34 -20.82
CA ALA A 167 -12.23 -9.68 -21.57
C ALA A 167 -11.48 -10.68 -22.45
N LEU A 168 -10.55 -10.21 -23.25
CA LEU A 168 -9.68 -11.06 -24.04
C LEU A 168 -8.22 -10.87 -23.60
N THR A 169 -7.45 -11.98 -23.59
CA THR A 169 -5.99 -11.91 -23.48
C THR A 169 -5.40 -11.29 -24.75
N PRO A 170 -4.12 -10.87 -24.75
CA PRO A 170 -3.41 -10.45 -25.95
C PRO A 170 -3.40 -11.51 -27.08
N GLU A 171 -3.53 -12.79 -26.72
CA GLU A 171 -3.60 -13.92 -27.64
C GLU A 171 -5.01 -14.17 -28.18
N GLY A 172 -6.03 -13.49 -27.62
CA GLY A 172 -7.43 -13.59 -28.02
C GLY A 172 -8.26 -14.59 -27.22
N ASP A 173 -7.71 -15.17 -26.17
CA ASP A 173 -8.45 -16.10 -25.30
C ASP A 173 -9.38 -15.34 -24.34
N PRO A 174 -10.62 -15.86 -24.10
CA PRO A 174 -11.55 -15.20 -23.17
C PRO A 174 -11.12 -15.39 -21.72
N VAL A 175 -11.20 -14.30 -20.95
CA VAL A 175 -10.96 -14.26 -19.50
C VAL A 175 -12.18 -13.71 -18.80
N LEU A 176 -12.69 -14.45 -17.82
CA LEU A 176 -13.79 -13.99 -16.98
C LEU A 176 -13.28 -13.06 -15.88
N PHE A 177 -14.06 -12.04 -15.53
CA PHE A 177 -13.77 -11.14 -14.42
C PHE A 177 -13.54 -11.91 -13.11
N ASP A 178 -14.40 -12.89 -12.79
CA ASP A 178 -14.33 -13.66 -11.55
C ASP A 178 -13.06 -14.51 -11.46
N ASP A 179 -12.59 -15.08 -12.58
CA ASP A 179 -11.34 -15.83 -12.64
C ASP A 179 -10.14 -14.92 -12.41
N MET A 180 -10.17 -13.74 -13.02
CA MET A 180 -9.12 -12.73 -12.85
C MET A 180 -9.10 -12.16 -11.43
N LEU A 181 -10.27 -11.90 -10.84
CA LEU A 181 -10.38 -11.47 -9.45
C LEU A 181 -9.89 -12.55 -8.50
N THR A 182 -10.25 -13.81 -8.73
CA THR A 182 -9.76 -14.94 -7.93
C THR A 182 -8.24 -15.04 -7.99
N ARG A 183 -7.65 -14.90 -9.18
CA ARG A 183 -6.19 -14.86 -9.36
C ARG A 183 -5.56 -13.68 -8.59
N TYR A 184 -6.16 -12.51 -8.65
CA TYR A 184 -5.68 -11.33 -7.91
C TYR A 184 -5.76 -11.53 -6.39
N LEU A 185 -6.85 -12.12 -5.87
CA LEU A 185 -7.02 -12.42 -4.46
C LEU A 185 -6.02 -13.48 -3.97
N GLU A 186 -5.71 -14.48 -4.81
CA GLU A 186 -4.78 -15.57 -4.46
C GLU A 186 -3.31 -15.13 -4.54
N TYR A 187 -2.92 -14.46 -5.64
CA TYR A 187 -1.50 -14.18 -5.92
C TYR A 187 -1.08 -12.75 -5.60
N GLY A 188 -2.03 -11.85 -5.37
CA GLY A 188 -1.78 -10.45 -5.04
C GLY A 188 -1.51 -9.56 -6.24
N GLY A 189 -1.29 -8.26 -5.95
CA GLY A 189 -1.07 -7.18 -6.91
C GLY A 189 0.38 -6.72 -7.01
N MET A 190 1.37 -7.52 -6.57
CA MET A 190 2.77 -7.13 -6.77
C MET A 190 3.11 -7.08 -8.27
N PRO A 191 3.72 -5.97 -8.79
CA PRO A 191 3.92 -5.77 -10.24
C PRO A 191 4.63 -6.93 -10.96
N ALA A 192 5.60 -7.57 -10.29
CA ALA A 192 6.29 -8.72 -10.87
C ALA A 192 5.38 -9.94 -11.04
N ILE A 193 4.38 -10.12 -10.19
CA ILE A 193 3.42 -11.23 -10.26
C ILE A 193 2.50 -11.06 -11.47
N ALA A 194 2.04 -9.85 -11.75
CA ALA A 194 1.24 -9.56 -12.94
C ALA A 194 1.98 -9.85 -14.25
N SER A 195 3.31 -9.69 -14.25
CA SER A 195 4.16 -9.89 -15.43
C SER A 195 4.62 -11.34 -15.65
N LEU A 196 4.37 -12.23 -14.69
CA LEU A 196 4.78 -13.64 -14.75
C LEU A 196 3.57 -14.53 -15.03
N SER A 197 3.74 -15.55 -15.89
CA SER A 197 2.82 -16.71 -15.93
C SER A 197 3.07 -17.55 -14.68
N THR A 198 2.42 -17.17 -13.56
CA THR A 198 2.86 -17.52 -12.21
C THR A 198 2.40 -18.92 -11.84
N THR A 199 3.33 -19.83 -11.67
CA THR A 199 3.08 -21.06 -10.89
C THR A 199 3.15 -20.76 -9.41
N GLN A 200 2.48 -21.58 -8.57
CA GLN A 200 2.54 -21.42 -7.11
C GLN A 200 3.98 -21.44 -6.56
N ALA A 201 4.87 -22.25 -7.16
CA ALA A 201 6.28 -22.29 -6.75
C ALA A 201 7.01 -20.98 -7.06
N GLN A 202 6.78 -20.38 -8.22
CA GLN A 202 7.36 -19.07 -8.59
C GLN A 202 6.84 -17.96 -7.70
N HIS A 203 5.52 -17.95 -7.41
CA HIS A 203 4.91 -17.01 -6.48
C HIS A 203 5.55 -17.12 -5.09
N SER A 204 5.61 -18.34 -4.52
CA SER A 204 6.21 -18.57 -3.21
C SER A 204 7.66 -18.12 -3.13
N ALA A 205 8.47 -18.43 -4.14
CA ALA A 205 9.88 -18.02 -4.18
C ALA A 205 10.02 -16.49 -4.26
N TYR A 206 9.19 -15.83 -5.06
CA TYR A 206 9.20 -14.36 -5.18
C TYR A 206 8.78 -13.69 -3.86
N MET A 207 7.63 -14.09 -3.27
CA MET A 207 7.10 -13.50 -2.03
C MET A 207 8.05 -13.71 -0.85
N SER A 208 8.66 -14.92 -0.75
CA SER A 208 9.71 -15.19 0.24
C SER A 208 10.88 -14.22 0.12
N GLY A 209 11.39 -14.01 -1.09
CA GLY A 209 12.51 -13.09 -1.32
C GLY A 209 12.17 -11.63 -1.03
N VAL A 210 10.94 -11.20 -1.31
CA VAL A 210 10.48 -9.84 -0.97
C VAL A 210 10.32 -9.69 0.54
N TYR A 211 9.69 -10.65 1.22
CA TYR A 211 9.53 -10.64 2.67
C TYR A 211 10.88 -10.61 3.40
N GLU A 212 11.84 -11.45 3.00
CA GLU A 212 13.18 -11.45 3.61
C GLU A 212 13.89 -10.10 3.43
N ALA A 213 13.73 -9.47 2.26
CA ALA A 213 14.28 -8.14 2.05
C ALA A 213 13.63 -7.09 2.98
N ILE A 214 12.31 -7.15 3.20
CA ILE A 214 11.59 -6.30 4.16
C ILE A 214 12.06 -6.60 5.59
N ALA A 215 11.99 -7.86 6.01
CA ALA A 215 12.29 -8.26 7.38
C ALA A 215 13.74 -7.95 7.77
N VAL A 216 14.71 -8.31 6.91
CA VAL A 216 16.14 -8.17 7.24
C VAL A 216 16.65 -6.76 6.95
N ARG A 217 16.36 -6.19 5.77
CA ARG A 217 16.92 -4.88 5.39
C ARG A 217 16.16 -3.71 5.96
N ASP A 218 14.83 -3.74 5.84
CA ASP A 218 14.00 -2.58 6.15
C ASP A 218 13.61 -2.55 7.64
N ILE A 219 13.65 -3.69 8.35
CA ILE A 219 13.33 -3.78 9.78
C ILE A 219 14.59 -4.02 10.62
N VAL A 220 15.16 -5.24 10.57
CA VAL A 220 16.21 -5.67 11.52
C VAL A 220 17.50 -4.84 11.39
N ASN A 221 18.00 -4.61 10.18
CA ASN A 221 19.26 -3.86 10.01
C ASN A 221 19.11 -2.39 10.40
N ARG A 222 17.93 -1.80 10.14
CA ARG A 222 17.62 -0.44 10.55
C ARG A 222 17.63 -0.27 12.06
N GLU A 223 16.96 -1.14 12.78
CA GLU A 223 16.89 -1.09 14.24
C GLU A 223 18.27 -1.24 14.87
N ARG A 224 19.13 -2.09 14.30
CA ARG A 224 20.53 -2.23 14.74
C ARG A 224 21.34 -0.95 14.57
N GLY A 225 21.14 -0.25 13.45
CA GLY A 225 21.82 1.03 13.15
C GLY A 225 21.48 2.15 14.13
N LYS A 226 20.30 2.13 14.75
CA LYS A 226 19.83 3.16 15.69
C LYS A 226 20.22 2.94 17.15
N GLY A 227 20.87 1.83 17.47
CA GLY A 227 21.19 1.46 18.87
C GLY A 227 19.95 1.20 19.73
N LYS A 228 18.74 1.21 19.15
CA LYS A 228 17.47 0.87 19.79
C LYS A 228 16.97 -0.43 19.19
N SER A 229 17.32 -1.53 19.79
CA SER A 229 16.94 -2.85 19.32
C SER A 229 15.52 -3.22 19.79
N ALA A 230 14.50 -2.68 19.15
CA ALA A 230 13.13 -3.11 19.39
C ALA A 230 12.84 -4.46 18.71
N VAL A 231 13.41 -4.72 17.52
CA VAL A 231 13.26 -5.96 16.75
C VAL A 231 14.61 -6.65 16.60
N THR A 232 14.85 -7.67 17.43
CA THR A 232 16.13 -8.42 17.48
C THR A 232 16.03 -9.82 16.92
N ASP A 233 14.84 -10.41 16.95
CA ASP A 233 14.60 -11.81 16.60
C ASP A 233 13.78 -11.90 15.29
N PRO A 234 14.42 -12.24 14.15
CA PRO A 234 13.74 -12.41 12.89
C PRO A 234 12.72 -13.56 12.87
N TYR A 235 12.93 -14.60 13.70
CA TYR A 235 11.98 -15.71 13.81
C TYR A 235 10.69 -15.26 14.48
N LEU A 236 10.79 -14.52 15.59
CA LEU A 236 9.63 -13.95 16.26
C LEU A 236 8.91 -12.96 15.34
N LEU A 237 9.64 -12.12 14.59
CA LEU A 237 9.06 -11.21 13.59
C LEU A 237 8.21 -11.98 12.57
N ARG A 238 8.76 -13.10 12.05
CA ARG A 238 8.03 -13.95 11.10
C ARG A 238 6.78 -14.57 11.75
N HIS A 239 6.85 -15.06 12.97
CA HIS A 239 5.70 -15.62 13.68
C HIS A 239 4.61 -14.57 13.90
N VAL A 240 4.97 -13.34 14.26
CA VAL A 240 4.02 -12.21 14.36
C VAL A 240 3.40 -11.91 13.01
N ALA A 241 4.20 -11.82 11.95
CA ALA A 241 3.70 -11.56 10.59
C ALA A 241 2.74 -12.65 10.10
N VAL A 242 3.08 -13.94 10.30
CA VAL A 242 2.21 -15.08 9.94
C VAL A 242 0.90 -15.03 10.72
N PHE A 243 0.97 -14.74 12.04
CA PHE A 243 -0.24 -14.62 12.86
C PHE A 243 -1.15 -13.50 12.35
N LEU A 244 -0.61 -12.33 12.05
CA LEU A 244 -1.37 -11.22 11.49
C LEU A 244 -1.96 -11.58 10.13
N ALA A 245 -1.19 -12.20 9.24
CA ALA A 245 -1.63 -12.63 7.92
C ALA A 245 -2.79 -13.66 7.98
N ASP A 246 -2.77 -14.59 8.94
CA ASP A 246 -3.86 -15.55 9.14
C ASP A 246 -5.09 -14.93 9.82
N ASN A 247 -4.94 -13.75 10.42
CA ASN A 247 -5.99 -13.02 11.15
C ASN A 247 -6.35 -11.66 10.52
N ILE A 248 -6.08 -11.44 9.23
CA ILE A 248 -6.48 -10.20 8.55
C ILE A 248 -7.98 -9.97 8.69
N GLY A 249 -8.40 -8.72 8.87
CA GLY A 249 -9.80 -8.37 9.06
C GLY A 249 -10.39 -8.76 10.41
N ASN A 250 -9.64 -9.43 11.29
CA ASN A 250 -10.08 -9.74 12.64
C ASN A 250 -9.52 -8.73 13.66
N GLU A 251 -10.30 -8.51 14.73
CA GLU A 251 -9.77 -7.76 15.90
C GLU A 251 -8.52 -8.46 16.45
N CYS A 252 -7.43 -7.73 16.55
CA CYS A 252 -6.18 -8.27 17.05
C CYS A 252 -5.56 -7.35 18.09
N SER A 253 -5.29 -7.89 19.29
CA SER A 253 -4.53 -7.18 20.31
C SER A 253 -3.17 -7.82 20.51
N SER A 254 -2.15 -7.02 20.87
CA SER A 254 -0.81 -7.53 21.19
C SER A 254 -0.82 -8.58 22.28
N ASN A 255 -1.76 -8.50 23.24
CA ASN A 255 -1.97 -9.51 24.27
C ASN A 255 -2.42 -10.85 23.68
N ARG A 256 -3.39 -10.83 22.76
CA ARG A 256 -3.89 -12.05 22.09
C ARG A 256 -2.79 -12.70 21.27
N ILE A 257 -2.02 -11.91 20.50
CA ILE A 257 -0.87 -12.41 19.73
C ILE A 257 0.16 -13.03 20.67
N ALA A 258 0.58 -12.32 21.72
CA ALA A 258 1.58 -12.81 22.67
C ALA A 258 1.14 -14.10 23.35
N GLY A 259 -0.13 -14.20 23.75
CA GLY A 259 -0.71 -15.41 24.32
C GLY A 259 -0.66 -16.61 23.37
N ALA A 260 -1.10 -16.41 22.12
CA ALA A 260 -1.08 -17.43 21.08
C ALA A 260 0.33 -17.92 20.76
N LEU A 261 1.30 -17.01 20.57
CA LEU A 261 2.69 -17.34 20.29
C LEU A 261 3.34 -18.06 21.46
N THR A 262 3.08 -17.63 22.70
CA THR A 262 3.60 -18.29 23.90
C THR A 262 3.04 -19.70 24.02
N SER A 263 1.76 -19.92 23.76
CA SER A 263 1.12 -21.24 23.76
C SER A 263 1.68 -22.15 22.65
N ALA A 264 2.13 -21.57 21.54
CA ALA A 264 2.82 -22.27 20.45
C ALA A 264 4.33 -22.47 20.70
N GLY A 265 4.85 -22.16 21.90
CA GLY A 265 6.25 -22.36 22.28
C GLY A 265 7.18 -21.15 22.07
N SER A 266 6.70 -20.06 21.48
CA SER A 266 7.47 -18.83 21.27
C SER A 266 7.21 -17.84 22.41
N LYS A 267 7.98 -17.95 23.50
CA LYS A 267 7.85 -17.08 24.69
C LYS A 267 8.06 -15.61 24.32
N THR A 268 7.05 -14.77 24.53
CA THR A 268 7.11 -13.34 24.22
C THR A 268 6.20 -12.52 25.14
N THR A 269 6.29 -11.20 25.06
CA THR A 269 5.47 -10.26 25.81
C THR A 269 4.62 -9.40 24.90
N ASN A 270 3.51 -8.85 25.41
CA ASN A 270 2.68 -7.91 24.65
C ASN A 270 3.46 -6.68 24.17
N LYS A 271 4.39 -6.16 24.98
CA LYS A 271 5.24 -5.01 24.61
C LYS A 271 6.15 -5.34 23.43
N THR A 272 6.78 -6.52 23.46
CA THR A 272 7.61 -7.01 22.35
C THR A 272 6.77 -7.18 21.09
N VAL A 273 5.62 -7.84 21.20
CA VAL A 273 4.71 -8.03 20.06
C VAL A 273 4.25 -6.69 19.48
N SER A 274 3.88 -5.70 20.32
CA SER A 274 3.49 -4.37 19.85
C SER A 274 4.61 -3.73 19.03
N SER A 275 5.86 -3.74 19.51
CA SER A 275 6.99 -3.19 18.76
C SER A 275 7.22 -3.90 17.41
N TYR A 276 6.93 -5.21 17.34
CA TYR A 276 7.08 -5.99 16.11
C TYR A 276 5.96 -5.69 15.13
N VAL A 277 4.71 -5.49 15.61
CA VAL A 277 3.58 -5.05 14.78
C VAL A 277 3.87 -3.66 14.23
N ASP A 278 4.28 -2.71 15.08
CA ASP A 278 4.61 -1.35 14.66
C ASP A 278 5.72 -1.34 13.59
N ALA A 279 6.74 -2.20 13.73
CA ALA A 279 7.81 -2.33 12.72
C ALA A 279 7.32 -2.90 11.38
N LEU A 280 6.36 -3.84 11.41
CA LEU A 280 5.73 -4.39 10.19
C LEU A 280 4.84 -3.35 9.49
N GLU A 281 4.14 -2.50 10.25
CA GLU A 281 3.36 -1.37 9.71
C GLU A 281 4.29 -0.29 9.13
N GLU A 282 5.36 0.07 9.83
CA GLU A 282 6.36 1.00 9.33
C GLU A 282 7.02 0.53 8.03
N ALA A 283 7.18 -0.79 7.84
CA ALA A 283 7.65 -1.39 6.59
C ALA A 283 6.56 -1.52 5.52
N PHE A 284 5.38 -0.97 5.75
CA PHE A 284 4.20 -1.04 4.87
C PHE A 284 3.74 -2.47 4.54
N LEU A 285 4.06 -3.46 5.37
CA LEU A 285 3.59 -4.83 5.15
C LEU A 285 2.16 -5.02 5.65
N PHE A 286 1.79 -4.29 6.71
CA PHE A 286 0.43 -4.23 7.24
C PHE A 286 -0.05 -2.80 7.39
N TYR A 287 -1.37 -2.63 7.33
CA TYR A 287 -2.06 -1.38 7.55
C TYR A 287 -3.06 -1.54 8.70
N ARG A 288 -2.96 -0.66 9.66
CA ARG A 288 -3.87 -0.63 10.81
C ARG A 288 -5.12 0.18 10.48
N ALA A 289 -6.29 -0.49 10.50
CA ALA A 289 -7.59 0.16 10.51
C ALA A 289 -8.05 0.37 11.95
N THR A 290 -8.00 1.61 12.42
CA THR A 290 -8.48 1.98 13.75
C THR A 290 -10.00 1.93 13.78
N ARG A 291 -10.57 1.76 14.98
CA ARG A 291 -12.02 1.74 15.13
C ARG A 291 -12.60 3.14 15.23
N TYR A 292 -13.74 3.32 14.60
CA TYR A 292 -14.53 4.53 14.63
C TYR A 292 -15.89 4.23 15.30
N ASP A 293 -16.14 4.89 16.42
CA ASP A 293 -17.45 4.83 17.09
C ASP A 293 -18.45 5.70 16.31
N LEU A 294 -19.39 5.04 15.66
CA LEU A 294 -20.42 5.71 14.85
C LEU A 294 -21.42 6.51 15.69
N HIS A 295 -21.59 6.16 16.97
CA HIS A 295 -22.46 6.92 17.90
C HIS A 295 -21.73 8.14 18.46
N GLY A 296 -20.55 7.93 19.03
CA GLY A 296 -19.74 9.00 19.63
C GLY A 296 -18.95 9.83 18.63
N LYS A 297 -18.95 9.45 17.34
CA LYS A 297 -18.17 10.08 16.25
C LYS A 297 -16.71 10.30 16.62
N ALA A 298 -16.07 9.29 17.20
CA ALA A 298 -14.72 9.36 17.73
C ALA A 298 -13.89 8.11 17.38
N LEU A 299 -12.59 8.31 17.17
CA LEU A 299 -11.65 7.21 17.01
C LEU A 299 -11.42 6.50 18.35
N LEU A 300 -11.53 5.17 18.34
CA LEU A 300 -11.28 4.31 19.49
C LEU A 300 -9.84 3.78 19.44
N LYS A 301 -9.13 3.83 20.57
CA LYS A 301 -7.74 3.37 20.67
C LYS A 301 -7.59 1.85 20.85
N THR A 302 -8.69 1.10 20.90
CA THR A 302 -8.68 -0.32 21.27
C THR A 302 -9.05 -1.22 20.09
N ASN A 303 -8.36 -2.38 20.03
CA ASN A 303 -8.66 -3.50 19.12
C ASN A 303 -8.77 -3.11 17.65
N PRO A 304 -7.72 -2.59 17.03
CA PRO A 304 -7.72 -2.34 15.59
C PRO A 304 -7.82 -3.66 14.81
N LYS A 305 -8.17 -3.56 13.53
CA LYS A 305 -7.95 -4.64 12.56
C LYS A 305 -6.68 -4.36 11.78
N GLU A 306 -5.96 -5.42 11.45
CA GLU A 306 -4.80 -5.32 10.55
C GLU A 306 -5.16 -5.90 9.18
N TYR A 307 -4.79 -5.17 8.12
CA TYR A 307 -4.94 -5.57 6.74
C TYR A 307 -3.56 -5.68 6.10
N ILE A 308 -3.36 -6.74 5.31
CA ILE A 308 -2.07 -6.95 4.64
C ILE A 308 -2.01 -6.11 3.36
N VAL A 309 -0.83 -5.57 3.05
CA VAL A 309 -0.61 -4.71 1.88
C VAL A 309 -0.87 -5.40 0.54
N ASP A 310 -0.79 -6.72 0.52
CA ASP A 310 -0.96 -7.54 -0.67
C ASP A 310 -1.39 -8.95 -0.28
N THR A 311 -2.47 -9.43 -0.86
CA THR A 311 -3.06 -10.73 -0.53
C THR A 311 -2.14 -11.91 -0.87
N GLY A 312 -1.23 -11.74 -1.82
CA GLY A 312 -0.22 -12.74 -2.15
C GLY A 312 0.74 -13.04 -1.00
N PHE A 313 1.08 -12.04 -0.16
CA PHE A 313 1.84 -12.30 1.08
C PHE A 313 1.04 -13.17 2.06
N ARG A 314 -0.27 -12.91 2.19
CA ARG A 314 -1.13 -13.72 3.04
C ARG A 314 -1.18 -15.16 2.55
N THR A 315 -1.39 -15.36 1.26
CA THR A 315 -1.41 -16.70 0.65
C THR A 315 -0.07 -17.42 0.83
N TRP A 316 1.04 -16.72 0.65
CA TRP A 316 2.36 -17.30 0.89
C TRP A 316 2.60 -17.66 2.35
N MET A 317 2.18 -16.82 3.32
CA MET A 317 2.43 -17.01 4.76
C MET A 317 1.53 -18.08 5.37
N ALA A 318 0.25 -18.11 5.04
CA ALA A 318 -0.78 -18.90 5.71
C ALA A 318 -1.42 -19.98 4.80
N GLY A 319 -1.04 -20.04 3.52
CA GLY A 319 -1.63 -20.90 2.51
C GLY A 319 -2.95 -20.35 1.97
N TYR A 320 -3.32 -20.77 0.77
CA TYR A 320 -4.63 -20.44 0.18
C TYR A 320 -5.68 -21.47 0.62
N ARG A 321 -6.81 -21.00 1.10
CA ARG A 321 -7.98 -21.82 1.43
C ARG A 321 -9.20 -21.14 0.85
N VAL A 322 -10.06 -21.91 0.18
CA VAL A 322 -11.32 -21.38 -0.37
C VAL A 322 -12.21 -20.74 0.70
N THR A 323 -12.17 -21.26 1.93
CA THR A 323 -12.91 -20.72 3.08
C THR A 323 -12.44 -19.34 3.52
N ASP A 324 -11.27 -18.87 3.08
CA ASP A 324 -10.72 -17.58 3.44
C ASP A 324 -11.00 -16.49 2.40
N THR A 325 -11.69 -16.82 1.30
CA THR A 325 -11.96 -15.92 0.18
C THR A 325 -12.65 -14.64 0.64
N GLY A 326 -13.60 -14.73 1.57
CA GLY A 326 -14.27 -13.55 2.14
C GLY A 326 -13.31 -12.57 2.82
N ARG A 327 -12.32 -13.07 3.58
CA ARG A 327 -11.32 -12.20 4.23
C ARG A 327 -10.35 -11.58 3.22
N LEU A 328 -9.96 -12.35 2.20
CA LEU A 328 -9.13 -11.83 1.11
C LEU A 328 -9.87 -10.75 0.33
N PHE A 329 -11.16 -10.95 0.11
CA PHE A 329 -12.03 -9.99 -0.55
C PHE A 329 -12.21 -8.71 0.29
N GLU A 330 -12.49 -8.84 1.61
CA GLU A 330 -12.54 -7.70 2.53
C GLU A 330 -11.21 -6.91 2.50
N ASN A 331 -10.07 -7.62 2.53
CA ASN A 331 -8.75 -6.98 2.42
C ASN A 331 -8.56 -6.25 1.07
N ALA A 332 -9.02 -6.83 -0.02
CA ALA A 332 -8.94 -6.20 -1.35
C ALA A 332 -9.81 -4.94 -1.42
N VAL A 333 -11.03 -4.98 -0.85
CA VAL A 333 -11.91 -3.80 -0.74
C VAL A 333 -11.25 -2.70 0.11
N TYR A 334 -10.62 -3.06 1.23
CA TYR A 334 -9.84 -2.11 2.04
C TYR A 334 -8.72 -1.42 1.24
N LEU A 335 -7.94 -2.22 0.50
CA LEU A 335 -6.84 -1.70 -0.32
C LEU A 335 -7.35 -0.83 -1.48
N GLN A 336 -8.47 -1.18 -2.08
CA GLN A 336 -9.11 -0.38 -3.13
C GLN A 336 -9.54 0.99 -2.58
N LEU A 337 -10.16 1.03 -1.41
CA LEU A 337 -10.52 2.30 -0.75
C LEU A 337 -9.29 3.17 -0.48
N LEU A 338 -8.20 2.57 0.03
CA LEU A 338 -6.92 3.29 0.19
C LEU A 338 -6.36 3.77 -1.16
N TYR A 339 -6.42 2.90 -2.17
CA TYR A 339 -6.00 3.25 -3.53
C TYR A 339 -6.78 4.45 -4.07
N GLU A 340 -8.06 4.57 -3.79
CA GLU A 340 -8.89 5.72 -4.16
C GLU A 340 -8.65 6.96 -3.30
N GLY A 341 -7.81 6.88 -2.28
CA GLY A 341 -7.44 7.99 -1.40
C GLY A 341 -8.40 8.22 -0.24
N TRP A 342 -9.21 7.21 0.12
CA TRP A 342 -10.01 7.26 1.32
C TRP A 342 -9.16 7.01 2.58
N SER A 343 -9.48 7.72 3.66
CA SER A 343 -9.04 7.35 5.01
C SER A 343 -10.03 6.33 5.56
N VAL A 344 -9.56 5.12 5.90
CA VAL A 344 -10.43 3.97 6.17
C VAL A 344 -10.30 3.53 7.63
N HIS A 345 -11.45 3.37 8.27
CA HIS A 345 -11.60 2.92 9.66
C HIS A 345 -12.62 1.77 9.74
N VAL A 346 -12.60 1.00 10.82
CA VAL A 346 -13.62 -0.02 11.10
C VAL A 346 -14.76 0.61 11.91
N GLY A 347 -16.00 0.50 11.44
CA GLY A 347 -17.16 1.08 12.10
C GLY A 347 -17.65 0.23 13.28
N LYS A 348 -17.97 0.87 14.42
CA LYS A 348 -18.61 0.21 15.57
C LYS A 348 -19.90 0.93 15.93
N LEU A 349 -21.01 0.19 16.01
CA LEU A 349 -22.32 0.72 16.39
C LEU A 349 -23.10 -0.28 17.27
N TYR A 350 -23.28 0.02 18.56
CA TYR A 350 -24.09 -0.78 19.51
C TYR A 350 -23.83 -2.30 19.47
N GLY A 351 -22.54 -2.70 19.41
CA GLY A 351 -22.17 -4.11 19.34
C GLY A 351 -22.19 -4.73 17.93
N LYS A 352 -22.68 -4.00 16.93
CA LYS A 352 -22.54 -4.36 15.51
C LYS A 352 -21.26 -3.74 14.93
N GLU A 353 -20.74 -4.36 13.90
CA GLU A 353 -19.60 -3.86 13.13
C GLU A 353 -20.05 -3.45 11.73
N VAL A 354 -19.43 -2.41 11.20
CA VAL A 354 -19.43 -2.05 9.79
C VAL A 354 -18.01 -2.18 9.32
N ASP A 355 -17.77 -2.93 8.26
CA ASP A 355 -16.41 -3.27 7.84
C ASP A 355 -15.57 -2.03 7.64
N PHE A 356 -16.11 -1.01 6.93
CA PHE A 356 -15.36 0.21 6.70
C PHE A 356 -16.21 1.48 6.84
N VAL A 357 -15.61 2.46 7.50
CA VAL A 357 -16.01 3.88 7.49
C VAL A 357 -14.91 4.61 6.74
N ALA A 358 -15.18 4.98 5.50
CA ALA A 358 -14.24 5.66 4.63
C ALA A 358 -14.54 7.15 4.59
N THR A 359 -13.53 8.00 4.78
CA THR A 359 -13.68 9.47 4.76
C THR A 359 -12.71 10.09 3.76
N LYS A 360 -13.21 11.01 2.92
CA LYS A 360 -12.41 11.72 1.94
C LYS A 360 -13.06 13.08 1.61
N ASP A 361 -12.31 14.17 1.71
CA ASP A 361 -12.76 15.53 1.34
C ASP A 361 -14.11 15.91 1.96
N GLY A 362 -14.29 15.59 3.26
CA GLY A 362 -15.52 15.84 4.00
C GLY A 362 -16.70 14.89 3.69
N ARG A 363 -16.52 13.96 2.75
CA ARG A 363 -17.50 12.89 2.46
C ARG A 363 -17.27 11.70 3.38
N VAL A 364 -18.35 11.00 3.72
CA VAL A 364 -18.32 9.74 4.48
C VAL A 364 -19.03 8.67 3.65
N LEU A 365 -18.41 7.50 3.56
CA LEU A 365 -18.93 6.31 2.90
C LEU A 365 -18.88 5.14 3.88
N TYR A 366 -19.98 4.43 4.06
CA TYR A 366 -20.05 3.20 4.83
C TYR A 366 -20.04 2.01 3.88
N VAL A 367 -19.11 1.09 4.10
CA VAL A 367 -18.92 -0.05 3.21
C VAL A 367 -18.99 -1.35 3.99
N GLN A 368 -19.75 -2.30 3.46
CA GLN A 368 -19.74 -3.70 3.88
C GLN A 368 -19.23 -4.54 2.72
N ALA A 369 -18.34 -5.49 2.98
CA ALA A 369 -17.80 -6.38 1.98
C ALA A 369 -18.24 -7.82 2.24
N THR A 370 -18.88 -8.46 1.27
CA THR A 370 -19.36 -9.84 1.43
C THR A 370 -18.97 -10.70 0.23
N ASP A 371 -18.57 -11.95 0.52
CA ASP A 371 -18.22 -12.92 -0.51
C ASP A 371 -19.46 -13.36 -1.31
N GLU A 372 -20.56 -13.60 -0.62
CA GLU A 372 -21.80 -14.11 -1.22
C GLU A 372 -23.04 -13.43 -0.63
N MET A 373 -24.08 -13.28 -1.47
CA MET A 373 -25.36 -12.68 -1.06
C MET A 373 -26.56 -13.50 -1.58
N PHE A 374 -26.43 -14.83 -1.65
CA PHE A 374 -27.50 -15.73 -2.13
C PHE A 374 -28.59 -15.95 -1.08
N ALA A 375 -28.22 -16.22 0.18
CA ALA A 375 -29.17 -16.50 1.24
C ALA A 375 -29.78 -15.22 1.81
N SER A 376 -31.10 -15.24 2.07
CA SER A 376 -31.81 -14.10 2.71
C SER A 376 -31.24 -13.74 4.07
N GLU A 377 -30.84 -14.71 4.88
CA GLU A 377 -30.24 -14.51 6.19
C GLU A 377 -28.89 -13.78 6.12
N THR A 378 -28.04 -14.12 5.16
CA THR A 378 -26.77 -13.43 4.91
C THR A 378 -27.06 -12.00 4.48
N ARG A 379 -28.00 -11.79 3.54
CA ARG A 379 -28.41 -10.46 3.07
C ARG A 379 -28.90 -9.59 4.22
N GLU A 380 -29.80 -10.10 5.05
CA GLU A 380 -30.33 -9.36 6.20
C GLU A 380 -29.24 -8.98 7.20
N ARG A 381 -28.29 -9.89 7.46
CA ARG A 381 -27.17 -9.63 8.37
C ARG A 381 -26.26 -8.51 7.86
N GLU A 382 -25.83 -8.58 6.60
CA GLU A 382 -24.91 -7.57 6.01
C GLU A 382 -25.58 -6.18 5.93
N ILE A 383 -26.86 -6.13 5.63
CA ILE A 383 -27.62 -4.88 5.53
C ILE A 383 -27.97 -4.34 6.93
N ALA A 384 -28.18 -5.20 7.92
CA ALA A 384 -28.68 -4.79 9.25
C ALA A 384 -27.71 -3.85 9.99
N SER A 385 -26.38 -3.99 9.75
CA SER A 385 -25.37 -3.08 10.31
C SER A 385 -25.52 -1.68 9.73
N LEU A 386 -25.61 -1.56 8.40
CA LEU A 386 -25.76 -0.30 7.68
C LEU A 386 -27.10 0.39 7.93
N LYS A 387 -28.22 -0.37 8.01
CA LYS A 387 -29.55 0.15 8.37
C LYS A 387 -29.59 0.75 9.77
N SER A 388 -28.73 0.29 10.66
CA SER A 388 -28.68 0.80 12.04
C SER A 388 -28.05 2.20 12.14
N ILE A 389 -27.35 2.66 11.09
CA ILE A 389 -26.71 3.97 11.01
C ILE A 389 -27.79 5.01 10.65
N ARG A 390 -28.03 5.96 11.56
CA ARG A 390 -29.08 6.98 11.43
C ARG A 390 -28.52 8.31 10.89
N ASP A 391 -27.90 8.26 9.73
CA ASP A 391 -27.48 9.47 9.01
C ASP A 391 -27.70 9.29 7.50
N ASN A 392 -27.46 10.37 6.73
CA ASN A 392 -27.71 10.43 5.31
C ASN A 392 -26.45 10.21 4.45
N HIS A 393 -25.36 9.71 5.04
CA HIS A 393 -24.18 9.38 4.28
C HIS A 393 -24.41 8.13 3.43
N GLU A 394 -23.67 8.03 2.35
CA GLU A 394 -23.76 6.91 1.40
C GLU A 394 -23.40 5.59 2.10
N LYS A 395 -24.19 4.55 1.77
CA LYS A 395 -24.03 3.19 2.29
C LYS A 395 -23.99 2.23 1.13
N ILE A 396 -22.93 1.42 1.07
CA ILE A 396 -22.76 0.42 0.01
C ILE A 396 -22.46 -0.95 0.59
N VAL A 397 -22.93 -1.98 -0.10
CA VAL A 397 -22.45 -3.36 0.08
C VAL A 397 -21.74 -3.76 -1.20
N VAL A 398 -20.48 -4.19 -1.08
CA VAL A 398 -19.71 -4.74 -2.19
C VAL A 398 -19.82 -6.25 -2.13
N VAL A 399 -20.33 -6.86 -3.21
CA VAL A 399 -20.59 -8.30 -3.28
C VAL A 399 -19.68 -8.93 -4.33
N ARG A 400 -18.94 -9.99 -3.93
CA ARG A 400 -18.08 -10.71 -4.87
C ARG A 400 -18.89 -11.56 -5.83
N GLN A 401 -19.83 -12.35 -5.31
CA GLN A 401 -20.67 -13.24 -6.11
C GLN A 401 -22.12 -13.21 -5.62
N GLY A 402 -23.06 -13.32 -6.55
CA GLY A 402 -24.48 -13.43 -6.22
C GLY A 402 -25.40 -12.74 -7.21
N SER A 403 -26.71 -12.95 -6.99
CA SER A 403 -27.78 -12.20 -7.64
C SER A 403 -28.51 -11.42 -6.57
N TYR A 404 -28.63 -10.11 -6.77
CA TYR A 404 -29.17 -9.18 -5.77
C TYR A 404 -29.78 -7.95 -6.47
N ASP A 405 -30.66 -7.25 -5.77
CA ASP A 405 -31.15 -5.96 -6.17
C ASP A 405 -30.05 -4.90 -6.03
N THR A 406 -30.01 -3.94 -6.91
CA THR A 406 -28.98 -2.88 -6.93
C THR A 406 -29.17 -1.85 -5.80
N ASP A 407 -30.34 -1.80 -5.16
CA ASP A 407 -30.66 -0.97 -4.02
C ASP A 407 -31.61 -1.71 -3.07
N ILE A 408 -31.33 -1.65 -1.79
CA ILE A 408 -32.19 -2.18 -0.73
C ILE A 408 -32.31 -1.12 0.36
N ASP A 409 -33.47 -0.49 0.46
CA ASP A 409 -33.78 0.55 1.45
C ASP A 409 -32.76 1.72 1.46
N GLY A 410 -32.30 2.14 0.30
CA GLY A 410 -31.34 3.22 0.12
C GLY A 410 -29.88 2.82 0.35
N ILE A 411 -29.59 1.52 0.48
CA ILE A 411 -28.26 0.94 0.52
C ILE A 411 -27.95 0.40 -0.87
N ARG A 412 -26.92 0.97 -1.53
CA ARG A 412 -26.50 0.51 -2.85
C ARG A 412 -25.77 -0.81 -2.75
N ILE A 413 -26.12 -1.75 -3.61
CA ILE A 413 -25.43 -3.04 -3.73
C ILE A 413 -24.60 -2.99 -5.01
N LEU A 414 -23.29 -3.08 -4.87
CA LEU A 414 -22.35 -3.05 -5.98
C LEU A 414 -21.75 -4.43 -6.21
N SER A 415 -21.65 -4.84 -7.46
CA SER A 415 -20.83 -6.00 -7.79
C SER A 415 -19.34 -5.68 -7.54
N ALA A 416 -18.55 -6.72 -7.25
CA ALA A 416 -17.10 -6.57 -7.19
C ALA A 416 -16.55 -5.93 -8.47
N ARG A 417 -17.14 -6.28 -9.62
CA ARG A 417 -16.77 -5.70 -10.90
C ARG A 417 -16.94 -4.18 -10.92
N ASP A 418 -18.12 -3.69 -10.53
CA ASP A 418 -18.43 -2.25 -10.60
C ASP A 418 -17.68 -1.45 -9.51
N PHE A 419 -17.13 -2.14 -8.50
CA PHE A 419 -16.33 -1.53 -7.44
C PHE A 419 -14.85 -1.48 -7.80
N PHE A 420 -14.29 -2.48 -8.52
CA PHE A 420 -12.86 -2.57 -8.81
C PHE A 420 -12.46 -2.03 -10.19
N LEU A 421 -13.41 -1.84 -11.12
CA LEU A 421 -13.19 -1.29 -12.47
C LEU A 421 -13.79 0.11 -12.62
#